data_f7dd8bf19c15dcd4cbbc4d0378bcfa96
#
_entry.id   f7dd8bf19c15dcd4cbbc4d0378bcfa96
#
_cell.length_a   1.000
_cell.length_b   1.000
_cell.length_c   1.000
_cell.angle_alpha   90.00
_cell.angle_beta   90.00
_cell.angle_gamma   90.00
#
_symmetry.space_group_name_H-M   'P 1'
#
loop_
_entity.id
_entity.type
_entity.pdbx_description
1 polymer ?
#
loop_
_entity_poly.entity_id
_entity_poly.type
_entity_poly.pdbx_seq_one_letter_code
_entity_poly.pdbx_strand_id
1 'polypeptide(L)'
;MAIFVTGDTHGSKKLGFFSVDGFMPRLNTESFPEQKSMSKDDFVVILGDFGGIWNNTETKEEAYALDWLDSKPFTTLFVPGNHENYDRLTGIDDADVLNNWMYSKLPDEEKKKLREGFPQKFWHGGMVREIRPSVLMLERGYIFNIDGCDCFAFGGARSHDISGGIFHPEKFKTSKQANAAYKQFEHHASFRINHLSWWQQEMPNHKEMQLGKGNLKKAHNMVDFIFSHDCPASDKTLLIGPNKPDELIVYFEEIKQNTIYKNWFFGHYHDNKRLSGGKDILLYEQIVQIN
;
A
#
# COMPACT_ATOMS: atom_id res chain seq x y z
N MET A 1 -23.75 -8.06 -1.04
CA MET A 1 -22.31 -7.75 -1.26
C MET A 1 -21.57 -8.08 0.02
N ALA A 2 -20.35 -8.56 -0.07
CA ALA A 2 -19.52 -8.88 1.09
C ALA A 2 -18.19 -8.13 1.00
N ILE A 3 -17.66 -7.68 2.14
CA ILE A 3 -16.35 -7.04 2.25
C ILE A 3 -15.46 -7.94 3.10
N PHE A 4 -14.38 -8.42 2.51
CA PHE A 4 -13.33 -9.16 3.20
C PHE A 4 -12.08 -8.29 3.30
N VAL A 5 -11.34 -8.42 4.41
CA VAL A 5 -10.06 -7.73 4.60
C VAL A 5 -8.96 -8.73 4.93
N THR A 6 -7.75 -8.46 4.47
CA THR A 6 -6.53 -9.23 4.77
C THR A 6 -5.33 -8.29 4.85
N GLY A 7 -4.29 -8.68 5.55
CA GLY A 7 -3.05 -7.90 5.66
C GLY A 7 -2.13 -8.06 4.44
N ASP A 8 -0.88 -7.75 4.67
CA ASP A 8 0.22 -7.70 3.72
C ASP A 8 0.32 -8.94 2.84
N THR A 9 0.46 -8.77 1.53
CA THR A 9 0.61 -9.88 0.59
C THR A 9 1.99 -9.98 -0.05
N HIS A 10 2.78 -8.91 -0.03
CA HIS A 10 4.13 -8.85 -0.57
C HIS A 10 4.29 -9.47 -1.97
N GLY A 11 3.31 -9.27 -2.84
CA GLY A 11 3.34 -9.73 -4.22
C GLY A 11 2.57 -11.03 -4.49
N SER A 12 2.88 -11.65 -5.61
CA SER A 12 2.12 -12.80 -6.13
C SER A 12 2.50 -14.14 -5.57
N LYS A 13 3.74 -14.28 -5.06
CA LYS A 13 4.34 -15.55 -4.64
C LYS A 13 4.68 -15.55 -3.17
N LYS A 14 4.81 -16.75 -2.61
CA LYS A 14 5.44 -16.97 -1.31
C LYS A 14 6.80 -16.28 -1.25
N LEU A 15 7.01 -15.40 -0.28
CA LEU A 15 8.32 -14.86 0.07
C LEU A 15 8.88 -15.66 1.26
N GLY A 16 10.03 -16.32 1.07
CA GLY A 16 10.77 -16.97 2.14
C GLY A 16 10.07 -18.17 2.80
N PHE A 17 10.15 -18.23 4.13
CA PHE A 17 9.69 -19.36 4.94
C PHE A 17 8.17 -19.37 5.22
N PHE A 18 7.47 -18.28 4.97
CA PHE A 18 6.04 -18.16 5.27
C PHE A 18 5.19 -18.68 4.12
N SER A 19 4.37 -19.67 4.44
CA SER A 19 3.54 -20.37 3.43
C SER A 19 2.34 -19.57 2.95
N VAL A 20 2.01 -18.49 3.62
CA VAL A 20 0.80 -17.67 3.44
C VAL A 20 1.05 -16.32 2.77
N ASP A 21 2.33 -15.97 2.54
CA ASP A 21 2.67 -14.76 1.80
C ASP A 21 2.31 -14.89 0.32
N GLY A 22 1.97 -13.77 -0.28
CA GLY A 22 1.54 -13.68 -1.67
C GLY A 22 0.03 -13.78 -1.83
N PHE A 23 -0.51 -12.90 -2.68
CA PHE A 23 -1.95 -12.91 -2.93
C PHE A 23 -2.41 -14.15 -3.71
N MET A 24 -1.56 -14.77 -4.55
CA MET A 24 -1.96 -15.99 -5.27
C MET A 24 -2.16 -17.20 -4.35
N PRO A 25 -1.24 -17.56 -3.44
CA PRO A 25 -1.50 -18.64 -2.49
C PRO A 25 -2.60 -18.30 -1.47
N ARG A 26 -2.77 -17.04 -1.11
CA ARG A 26 -3.79 -16.62 -0.13
C ARG A 26 -5.19 -16.58 -0.73
N LEU A 27 -5.34 -16.05 -1.94
CA LEU A 27 -6.63 -15.79 -2.59
C LEU A 27 -6.99 -16.85 -3.65
N ASN A 28 -6.41 -18.04 -3.63
CA ASN A 28 -6.87 -19.15 -4.44
C ASN A 28 -8.17 -19.78 -3.87
N THR A 29 -8.84 -20.62 -4.64
CA THR A 29 -10.12 -21.21 -4.25
C THR A 29 -10.03 -22.27 -3.14
N GLU A 30 -8.84 -22.74 -2.81
CA GLU A 30 -8.59 -23.67 -1.71
C GLU A 30 -8.41 -22.89 -0.39
N SER A 31 -7.58 -21.84 -0.40
CA SER A 31 -7.30 -21.01 0.78
C SER A 31 -8.43 -20.04 1.11
N PHE A 32 -9.20 -19.61 0.10
CA PHE A 32 -10.34 -18.70 0.23
C PHE A 32 -11.54 -19.27 -0.55
N PRO A 33 -12.22 -20.31 -0.02
CA PRO A 33 -13.32 -20.99 -0.68
C PRO A 33 -14.59 -20.14 -0.79
N GLU A 34 -14.78 -19.13 0.04
CA GLU A 34 -15.90 -18.18 0.04
C GLU A 34 -16.06 -17.49 -1.32
N GLN A 35 -14.96 -17.28 -2.04
CA GLN A 35 -14.98 -16.66 -3.37
C GLN A 35 -15.84 -17.41 -4.39
N LYS A 36 -16.19 -18.67 -4.15
CA LYS A 36 -17.05 -19.44 -5.08
C LYS A 36 -18.48 -18.89 -5.20
N SER A 37 -18.92 -18.14 -4.19
CA SER A 37 -20.24 -17.47 -4.14
C SER A 37 -20.16 -15.98 -4.40
N MET A 38 -18.96 -15.43 -4.64
CA MET A 38 -18.74 -13.99 -4.82
C MET A 38 -18.95 -13.58 -6.29
N SER A 39 -19.19 -12.28 -6.47
CA SER A 39 -19.26 -11.57 -7.74
C SER A 39 -18.33 -10.36 -7.73
N LYS A 40 -18.23 -9.62 -8.83
CA LYS A 40 -17.44 -8.38 -8.91
C LYS A 40 -17.96 -7.25 -7.99
N ASP A 41 -19.14 -7.41 -7.44
CA ASP A 41 -19.71 -6.51 -6.43
C ASP A 41 -19.31 -6.88 -5.01
N ASP A 42 -18.57 -7.97 -4.81
CA ASP A 42 -17.95 -8.35 -3.53
C ASP A 42 -16.48 -7.93 -3.53
N PHE A 43 -15.94 -7.57 -2.37
CA PHE A 43 -14.64 -6.92 -2.26
C PHE A 43 -13.69 -7.67 -1.35
N VAL A 44 -12.41 -7.71 -1.76
CA VAL A 44 -11.30 -8.11 -0.91
C VAL A 44 -10.35 -6.93 -0.78
N VAL A 45 -10.16 -6.42 0.44
CA VAL A 45 -9.29 -5.27 0.74
C VAL A 45 -7.97 -5.78 1.31
N ILE A 46 -6.85 -5.43 0.67
CA ILE A 46 -5.49 -5.71 1.15
C ILE A 46 -4.98 -4.46 1.88
N LEU A 47 -4.54 -4.64 3.12
CA LEU A 47 -4.18 -3.56 4.03
C LEU A 47 -2.72 -3.11 3.89
N GLY A 48 -2.31 -2.84 2.66
CA GLY A 48 -0.97 -2.39 2.30
C GLY A 48 0.00 -3.53 2.01
N ASP A 49 1.21 -3.16 1.64
CA ASP A 49 2.24 -4.08 1.14
C ASP A 49 1.66 -5.12 0.17
N PHE A 50 0.87 -4.58 -0.78
CA PHE A 50 0.30 -5.36 -1.87
C PHE A 50 1.42 -6.05 -2.66
N GLY A 51 2.50 -5.30 -2.96
CA GLY A 51 3.72 -5.82 -3.57
C GLY A 51 3.53 -6.41 -4.97
N GLY A 52 2.36 -6.26 -5.57
CA GLY A 52 2.04 -6.76 -6.90
C GLY A 52 2.67 -5.95 -8.04
N ILE A 53 3.20 -4.76 -7.71
CA ILE A 53 3.84 -3.83 -8.64
C ILE A 53 5.19 -3.45 -8.05
N TRP A 54 6.26 -4.07 -8.54
CA TRP A 54 7.58 -3.89 -7.95
C TRP A 54 8.65 -3.41 -8.95
N ASN A 55 8.67 -3.98 -10.16
CA ASN A 55 9.69 -3.65 -11.15
C ASN A 55 9.44 -2.28 -11.80
N ASN A 56 10.49 -1.65 -12.38
CA ASN A 56 10.37 -0.37 -13.09
C ASN A 56 9.48 -0.45 -14.35
N THR A 57 9.33 -1.64 -14.91
CA THR A 57 8.39 -1.94 -16.00
C THR A 57 7.67 -3.23 -15.68
N GLU A 58 6.46 -3.42 -16.23
CA GLU A 58 5.69 -4.64 -16.03
C GLU A 58 6.41 -5.85 -16.63
N THR A 59 6.75 -6.82 -15.79
CA THR A 59 7.31 -8.11 -16.25
C THR A 59 6.18 -9.06 -16.65
N LYS A 60 6.51 -10.14 -17.38
CA LYS A 60 5.53 -11.17 -17.75
C LYS A 60 4.91 -11.86 -16.52
N GLU A 61 5.72 -12.09 -15.51
CA GLU A 61 5.29 -12.69 -14.23
C GLU A 61 4.35 -11.77 -13.48
N GLU A 62 4.66 -10.48 -13.44
CA GLU A 62 3.81 -9.46 -12.83
C GLU A 62 2.48 -9.33 -13.58
N ALA A 63 2.52 -9.21 -14.92
CA ALA A 63 1.32 -9.16 -15.74
C ALA A 63 0.42 -10.40 -15.50
N TYR A 64 1.00 -11.60 -15.55
CA TYR A 64 0.27 -12.84 -15.28
C TYR A 64 -0.40 -12.83 -13.89
N ALA A 65 0.31 -12.38 -12.86
CA ALA A 65 -0.21 -12.36 -11.51
C ALA A 65 -1.34 -11.33 -11.32
N LEU A 66 -1.20 -10.14 -11.92
CA LEU A 66 -2.24 -9.10 -11.89
C LEU A 66 -3.47 -9.51 -12.71
N ASP A 67 -3.29 -10.12 -13.87
CA ASP A 67 -4.38 -10.63 -14.69
C ASP A 67 -5.11 -11.80 -13.99
N TRP A 68 -4.37 -12.67 -13.30
CA TRP A 68 -4.96 -13.72 -12.47
C TRP A 68 -5.82 -13.12 -11.35
N LEU A 69 -5.35 -12.05 -10.69
CA LEU A 69 -6.11 -11.38 -9.64
C LEU A 69 -7.36 -10.69 -10.22
N ASP A 70 -7.23 -10.06 -11.39
CA ASP A 70 -8.35 -9.45 -12.10
C ASP A 70 -9.39 -10.48 -12.55
N SER A 71 -8.98 -11.73 -12.82
CA SER A 71 -9.88 -12.83 -13.19
C SER A 71 -10.71 -13.39 -12.02
N LYS A 72 -10.42 -12.98 -10.78
CA LYS A 72 -11.18 -13.44 -9.60
C LYS A 72 -12.64 -13.01 -9.65
N PRO A 73 -13.56 -13.73 -9.04
CA PRO A 73 -14.98 -13.35 -9.03
C PRO A 73 -15.25 -12.03 -8.28
N PHE A 74 -14.37 -11.61 -7.38
CA PHE A 74 -14.48 -10.38 -6.59
C PHE A 74 -13.64 -9.24 -7.18
N THR A 75 -13.84 -8.03 -6.68
CA THR A 75 -12.98 -6.87 -6.92
C THR A 75 -11.95 -6.77 -5.79
N THR A 76 -10.66 -6.65 -6.16
CA THR A 76 -9.57 -6.44 -5.21
C THR A 76 -9.35 -4.94 -5.02
N LEU A 77 -9.37 -4.52 -3.77
CA LEU A 77 -9.00 -3.17 -3.33
C LEU A 77 -7.71 -3.27 -2.52
N PHE A 78 -6.86 -2.25 -2.55
CA PHE A 78 -5.75 -2.17 -1.61
C PHE A 78 -5.44 -0.73 -1.22
N VAL A 79 -4.96 -0.52 0.00
CA VAL A 79 -4.26 0.70 0.38
C VAL A 79 -2.77 0.48 0.15
N PRO A 80 -1.97 1.48 -0.27
CA PRO A 80 -0.53 1.26 -0.44
C PRO A 80 0.19 1.13 0.91
N GLY A 81 1.25 0.31 0.95
CA GLY A 81 2.17 0.15 2.07
C GLY A 81 3.53 0.79 1.82
N ASN A 82 4.58 0.32 2.50
CA ASN A 82 5.97 0.74 2.24
C ASN A 82 6.70 -0.18 1.25
N HIS A 83 6.14 -1.35 0.93
CA HIS A 83 6.65 -2.25 -0.11
C HIS A 83 5.87 -2.08 -1.43
N GLU A 84 5.88 -0.85 -1.98
CA GLU A 84 5.21 -0.52 -3.24
C GLU A 84 6.14 0.28 -4.16
N ASN A 85 6.04 0.04 -5.46
CA ASN A 85 6.70 0.88 -6.46
C ASN A 85 5.84 2.12 -6.76
N TYR A 86 6.05 3.18 -6.00
CA TYR A 86 5.29 4.42 -6.15
C TYR A 86 5.57 5.14 -7.47
N ASP A 87 6.76 4.94 -8.09
CA ASP A 87 7.04 5.51 -9.42
C ASP A 87 6.03 5.00 -10.46
N ARG A 88 5.64 3.73 -10.35
CA ARG A 88 4.63 3.15 -11.24
C ARG A 88 3.21 3.42 -10.75
N LEU A 89 2.99 3.42 -9.45
CA LEU A 89 1.64 3.64 -8.89
C LEU A 89 1.18 5.07 -9.13
N THR A 90 1.97 6.06 -8.70
CA THR A 90 1.54 7.46 -8.65
C THR A 90 2.22 8.37 -9.66
N GLY A 91 3.29 7.88 -10.28
CA GLY A 91 4.08 8.60 -11.25
C GLY A 91 5.27 9.33 -10.67
N ILE A 92 6.20 9.70 -11.54
CA ILE A 92 7.41 10.48 -11.23
C ILE A 92 7.20 11.91 -11.73
N ASP A 93 7.00 12.85 -10.82
CA ASP A 93 6.81 14.28 -11.16
C ASP A 93 8.12 14.96 -11.60
N ASP A 94 9.27 14.45 -11.13
CA ASP A 94 10.58 15.03 -11.43
C ASP A 94 11.11 14.57 -12.81
N ALA A 95 11.08 15.50 -13.75
CA ALA A 95 11.59 15.26 -15.11
C ALA A 95 13.10 14.90 -15.15
N ASP A 96 13.89 15.42 -14.20
CA ASP A 96 15.32 15.12 -14.13
C ASP A 96 15.58 13.68 -13.74
N VAL A 97 14.73 13.12 -12.86
CA VAL A 97 14.75 11.70 -12.51
C VAL A 97 14.44 10.83 -13.73
N LEU A 98 13.37 11.13 -14.48
CA LEU A 98 13.00 10.37 -15.69
C LEU A 98 14.04 10.45 -16.82
N ASN A 99 14.78 11.56 -16.89
CA ASN A 99 15.85 11.73 -17.87
C ASN A 99 17.20 11.20 -17.39
N ASN A 100 17.27 10.71 -16.15
CA ASN A 100 18.47 10.14 -15.55
C ASN A 100 18.89 8.84 -16.25
N TRP A 101 20.16 8.46 -16.11
CA TRP A 101 20.72 7.23 -16.65
C TRP A 101 19.93 5.97 -16.23
N MET A 102 19.23 5.99 -15.08
CA MET A 102 18.40 4.88 -14.59
C MET A 102 17.26 4.54 -15.56
N TYR A 103 16.63 5.56 -16.15
CA TYR A 103 15.49 5.42 -17.05
C TYR A 103 15.82 5.74 -18.51
N SER A 104 17.05 6.20 -18.81
CA SER A 104 17.44 6.70 -20.14
C SER A 104 17.26 5.68 -21.27
N LYS A 105 17.35 4.39 -20.95
CA LYS A 105 17.22 3.28 -21.93
C LYS A 105 15.78 2.77 -22.09
N LEU A 106 14.84 3.26 -21.29
CA LEU A 106 13.44 2.87 -21.43
C LEU A 106 12.83 3.48 -22.70
N PRO A 107 11.96 2.76 -23.41
CA PRO A 107 11.12 3.32 -24.47
C PRO A 107 10.31 4.52 -23.99
N ASP A 108 10.00 5.44 -24.90
CA ASP A 108 9.23 6.65 -24.55
C ASP A 108 7.84 6.33 -23.98
N GLU A 109 7.22 5.26 -24.43
CA GLU A 109 5.94 4.77 -23.91
C GLU A 109 6.04 4.35 -22.43
N GLU A 110 7.11 3.65 -22.05
CA GLU A 110 7.36 3.26 -20.66
C GLU A 110 7.69 4.47 -19.78
N LYS A 111 8.46 5.43 -20.31
CA LYS A 111 8.70 6.70 -19.59
C LYS A 111 7.42 7.51 -19.39
N LYS A 112 6.51 7.47 -20.37
CA LYS A 112 5.19 8.11 -20.25
C LYS A 112 4.39 7.45 -19.12
N LYS A 113 4.34 6.12 -19.07
CA LYS A 113 3.68 5.39 -17.96
C LYS A 113 4.27 5.74 -16.60
N LEU A 114 5.61 5.80 -16.49
CA LEU A 114 6.27 6.22 -15.24
C LEU A 114 6.00 7.67 -14.87
N ARG A 115 5.77 8.56 -15.83
CA ARG A 115 5.40 9.96 -15.57
C ARG A 115 3.96 10.09 -15.05
N GLU A 116 3.04 9.34 -15.63
CA GLU A 116 1.61 9.46 -15.35
C GLU A 116 1.16 8.57 -14.18
N GLY A 117 1.88 7.48 -13.92
CA GLY A 117 1.43 6.40 -13.04
C GLY A 117 0.22 5.67 -13.61
N PHE A 118 -0.41 4.83 -12.81
CA PHE A 118 -1.65 4.18 -13.18
C PHE A 118 -2.80 5.19 -13.27
N PRO A 119 -3.77 5.00 -14.21
CA PRO A 119 -4.85 5.96 -14.42
C PRO A 119 -5.73 6.10 -13.19
N GLN A 120 -6.08 7.34 -12.88
CA GLN A 120 -7.03 7.65 -11.80
C GLN A 120 -8.46 7.66 -12.32
N LYS A 121 -9.39 7.18 -11.51
CA LYS A 121 -10.82 7.33 -11.73
C LYS A 121 -11.58 7.60 -10.43
N PHE A 122 -12.72 8.26 -10.54
CA PHE A 122 -13.64 8.40 -9.41
C PHE A 122 -14.46 7.11 -9.27
N TRP A 123 -14.49 6.56 -8.03
CA TRP A 123 -15.15 5.30 -7.75
C TRP A 123 -15.70 5.31 -6.31
N HIS A 124 -16.97 5.00 -6.14
CA HIS A 124 -17.65 4.88 -4.83
C HIS A 124 -17.40 6.04 -3.84
N GLY A 125 -17.29 7.27 -4.31
CA GLY A 125 -17.10 8.46 -3.46
C GLY A 125 -15.66 8.94 -3.31
N GLY A 126 -14.68 8.19 -3.80
CA GLY A 126 -13.25 8.53 -3.72
C GLY A 126 -12.50 8.34 -5.03
N MET A 127 -11.24 8.73 -5.03
CA MET A 127 -10.33 8.48 -6.15
C MET A 127 -9.59 7.16 -5.97
N VAL A 128 -9.51 6.39 -7.04
CA VAL A 128 -8.74 5.14 -7.11
C VAL A 128 -7.78 5.17 -8.28
N ARG A 129 -6.72 4.36 -8.22
CA ARG A 129 -5.90 4.03 -9.41
C ARG A 129 -6.27 2.65 -9.91
N GLU A 130 -6.50 2.57 -11.22
CA GLU A 130 -6.88 1.33 -11.88
C GLU A 130 -5.65 0.58 -12.34
N ILE A 131 -5.29 -0.47 -11.59
CA ILE A 131 -4.18 -1.37 -11.92
C ILE A 131 -4.63 -2.38 -12.97
N ARG A 132 -5.85 -2.90 -12.77
CA ARG A 132 -6.65 -3.71 -13.69
C ARG A 132 -8.11 -3.33 -13.47
N PRO A 133 -9.03 -3.70 -14.36
CA PRO A 133 -10.46 -3.37 -14.22
C PRO A 133 -11.06 -3.69 -12.85
N SER A 134 -10.61 -4.78 -12.22
CA SER A 134 -11.06 -5.21 -10.87
C SER A 134 -9.93 -5.27 -9.83
N VAL A 135 -8.82 -4.55 -10.06
CA VAL A 135 -7.73 -4.39 -9.07
C VAL A 135 -7.46 -2.90 -8.91
N LEU A 136 -7.90 -2.34 -7.80
CA LEU A 136 -7.94 -0.88 -7.59
C LEU A 136 -7.14 -0.50 -6.34
N MET A 137 -6.25 0.48 -6.48
CA MET A 137 -5.60 1.14 -5.35
C MET A 137 -6.49 2.26 -4.83
N LEU A 138 -6.84 2.22 -3.56
CA LEU A 138 -7.56 3.28 -2.88
C LEU A 138 -6.59 4.44 -2.58
N GLU A 139 -6.88 5.62 -3.11
CA GLU A 139 -6.08 6.81 -2.85
C GLU A 139 -6.27 7.29 -1.39
N ARG A 140 -5.22 7.83 -0.82
CA ARG A 140 -5.20 8.28 0.58
C ARG A 140 -6.19 9.41 0.86
N GLY A 141 -6.86 9.30 1.99
CA GLY A 141 -7.70 10.38 2.53
C GLY A 141 -9.11 10.45 1.96
N TYR A 142 -9.53 9.49 1.15
CA TYR A 142 -10.89 9.41 0.67
C TYR A 142 -11.76 8.49 1.53
N ILE A 143 -13.06 8.74 1.50
CA ILE A 143 -14.10 7.89 2.07
C ILE A 143 -14.84 7.24 0.91
N PHE A 144 -14.87 5.91 0.92
CA PHE A 144 -15.51 5.10 -0.10
C PHE A 144 -16.78 4.49 0.47
N ASN A 145 -17.92 4.67 -0.22
CA ASN A 145 -19.15 3.97 0.17
C ASN A 145 -19.16 2.58 -0.49
N ILE A 146 -18.85 1.56 0.28
CA ILE A 146 -18.78 0.17 -0.17
C ILE A 146 -19.88 -0.61 0.54
N ASP A 147 -20.84 -1.10 -0.21
CA ASP A 147 -22.03 -1.83 0.30
C ASP A 147 -22.78 -1.06 1.42
N GLY A 148 -22.91 0.26 1.27
CA GLY A 148 -23.56 1.11 2.27
C GLY A 148 -22.70 1.39 3.52
N CYS A 149 -21.46 0.90 3.58
CA CYS A 149 -20.51 1.20 4.63
C CYS A 149 -19.55 2.32 4.17
N ASP A 150 -19.38 3.34 4.98
CA ASP A 150 -18.41 4.40 4.75
C ASP A 150 -17.03 3.96 5.24
N CYS A 151 -16.11 3.76 4.30
CA CYS A 151 -14.77 3.23 4.52
C CYS A 151 -13.72 4.32 4.27
N PHE A 152 -13.04 4.79 5.31
CA PHE A 152 -11.93 5.71 5.15
C PHE A 152 -10.65 4.95 4.84
N ALA A 153 -9.97 5.29 3.73
CA ALA A 153 -8.75 4.67 3.29
C ALA A 153 -7.54 5.61 3.43
N PHE A 154 -6.46 5.12 4.07
CA PHE A 154 -5.24 5.90 4.21
C PHE A 154 -4.01 4.99 4.33
N GLY A 155 -3.40 4.64 3.22
CA GLY A 155 -2.20 3.80 3.20
C GLY A 155 -0.90 4.55 3.52
N GLY A 156 0.17 3.77 3.59
CA GLY A 156 1.53 4.20 3.88
C GLY A 156 2.05 3.69 5.20
N ALA A 157 3.36 3.54 5.28
CA ALA A 157 4.12 3.28 6.50
C ALA A 157 5.57 3.69 6.28
N ARG A 158 6.27 3.99 7.34
CA ARG A 158 7.70 4.24 7.29
C ARG A 158 8.48 2.94 7.29
N SER A 159 9.34 2.75 6.28
CA SER A 159 10.29 1.63 6.27
C SER A 159 11.16 1.63 7.52
N HIS A 160 11.29 0.48 8.17
CA HIS A 160 12.06 0.32 9.41
C HIS A 160 13.52 -0.14 9.17
N ASP A 161 13.82 -0.67 7.99
CA ASP A 161 15.12 -1.22 7.59
C ASP A 161 15.97 -0.20 6.82
N ILE A 162 15.94 1.06 7.25
CA ILE A 162 16.67 2.19 6.67
C ILE A 162 17.62 2.87 7.68
N SER A 163 18.02 2.17 8.73
CA SER A 163 18.92 2.72 9.74
C SER A 163 20.30 3.11 9.18
N GLY A 164 20.75 2.43 8.11
CA GLY A 164 21.95 2.74 7.35
C GLY A 164 21.75 3.84 6.29
N GLY A 165 20.54 4.37 6.15
CA GLY A 165 20.19 5.44 5.22
C GLY A 165 19.58 4.99 3.90
N ILE A 166 19.35 5.96 3.02
CA ILE A 166 18.85 5.75 1.66
C ILE A 166 19.96 6.10 0.67
N PHE A 167 20.30 5.16 -0.21
CA PHE A 167 21.18 5.41 -1.33
C PHE A 167 20.41 6.06 -2.48
N HIS A 168 20.93 7.14 -3.03
CA HIS A 168 20.29 7.96 -4.07
C HIS A 168 21.03 7.85 -5.41
N PRO A 169 20.81 6.80 -6.22
CA PRO A 169 21.51 6.62 -7.49
C PRO A 169 21.20 7.73 -8.50
N GLU A 170 20.03 8.33 -8.44
CA GLU A 170 19.59 9.43 -9.31
C GLU A 170 20.43 10.71 -9.15
N LYS A 171 21.14 10.89 -8.04
CA LYS A 171 22.04 12.04 -7.81
C LYS A 171 23.34 11.98 -8.61
N PHE A 172 23.62 10.84 -9.27
CA PHE A 172 24.83 10.66 -10.06
C PHE A 172 24.54 10.80 -11.55
N LYS A 173 25.45 11.42 -12.30
CA LYS A 173 25.30 11.64 -13.75
C LYS A 173 25.39 10.35 -14.57
N THR A 174 26.06 9.32 -14.06
CA THR A 174 26.27 8.05 -14.77
C THR A 174 26.19 6.86 -13.83
N SER A 175 25.82 5.69 -14.38
CA SER A 175 25.84 4.42 -13.64
C SER A 175 27.20 4.07 -13.05
N LYS A 176 28.30 4.45 -13.74
CA LYS A 176 29.66 4.22 -13.25
C LYS A 176 29.94 4.99 -11.97
N GLN A 177 29.53 6.25 -11.90
CA GLN A 177 29.67 7.07 -10.69
C GLN A 177 28.78 6.53 -9.55
N ALA A 178 27.53 6.19 -9.85
CA ALA A 178 26.62 5.60 -8.89
C ALA A 178 27.17 4.29 -8.33
N ASN A 179 27.66 3.38 -9.18
CA ASN A 179 28.23 2.10 -8.74
C ASN A 179 29.50 2.27 -7.88
N ALA A 180 30.33 3.27 -8.17
CA ALA A 180 31.51 3.56 -7.35
C ALA A 180 31.12 4.06 -5.96
N ALA A 181 30.10 4.92 -5.85
CA ALA A 181 29.57 5.41 -4.59
C ALA A 181 28.82 4.30 -3.84
N TYR A 182 28.05 3.46 -4.54
CA TYR A 182 27.33 2.33 -3.95
C TYR A 182 28.26 1.35 -3.23
N LYS A 183 29.42 1.03 -3.80
CA LYS A 183 30.41 0.16 -3.17
C LYS A 183 30.91 0.67 -1.79
N GLN A 184 30.85 1.97 -1.55
CA GLN A 184 31.16 2.55 -0.24
C GLN A 184 29.93 2.51 0.68
N PHE A 185 28.73 2.59 0.08
CA PHE A 185 27.47 2.62 0.81
C PHE A 185 26.98 1.21 1.23
N GLU A 186 27.24 0.18 0.43
CA GLU A 186 26.78 -1.21 0.66
C GLU A 186 27.30 -1.85 1.96
N HIS A 187 28.30 -1.23 2.61
CA HIS A 187 28.78 -1.65 3.92
C HIS A 187 27.89 -1.19 5.08
N HIS A 188 26.92 -0.30 4.83
CA HIS A 188 25.95 0.09 5.84
C HIS A 188 24.94 -1.04 6.05
N ALA A 189 24.66 -1.35 7.32
CA ALA A 189 23.58 -2.29 7.64
C ALA A 189 22.22 -1.66 7.38
N SER A 190 21.26 -2.45 6.87
CA SER A 190 19.86 -2.03 6.74
C SER A 190 19.69 -0.71 5.98
N PHE A 191 20.01 -0.69 4.70
CA PHE A 191 19.78 0.45 3.81
C PHE A 191 18.86 0.08 2.65
N ARG A 192 18.26 1.09 2.03
CA ARG A 192 17.48 0.94 0.81
C ARG A 192 17.94 1.88 -0.29
N ILE A 193 17.45 1.67 -1.51
CA ILE A 193 17.86 2.41 -2.71
C ILE A 193 16.64 3.14 -3.26
N ASN A 194 16.75 4.47 -3.35
CA ASN A 194 15.69 5.33 -3.90
C ASN A 194 15.35 4.92 -5.35
N HIS A 195 14.06 4.89 -5.68
CA HIS A 195 13.48 4.45 -6.95
C HIS A 195 13.73 2.96 -7.31
N LEU A 196 14.21 2.13 -6.38
CA LEU A 196 14.41 0.69 -6.61
C LEU A 196 13.86 -0.19 -5.49
N SER A 197 14.03 0.21 -4.24
CA SER A 197 13.55 -0.52 -3.08
C SER A 197 13.00 0.37 -1.98
N TRP A 198 13.00 1.66 -2.24
CA TRP A 198 12.41 2.68 -1.38
C TRP A 198 11.91 3.86 -2.20
N TRP A 199 10.82 4.45 -1.78
CA TRP A 199 10.21 5.64 -2.38
C TRP A 199 9.76 6.58 -1.28
N GLN A 200 10.05 7.87 -1.41
CA GLN A 200 9.65 8.87 -0.44
C GLN A 200 8.13 8.90 -0.24
N GLN A 201 7.38 8.52 -1.26
CA GLN A 201 5.92 8.45 -1.27
C GLN A 201 5.34 7.33 -0.37
N GLU A 202 6.17 6.42 0.20
CA GLU A 202 5.71 5.52 1.27
C GLU A 202 5.10 6.32 2.43
N MET A 203 5.65 7.51 2.70
CA MET A 203 5.10 8.46 3.65
C MET A 203 4.16 9.44 2.94
N PRO A 204 2.97 9.71 3.49
CA PRO A 204 2.05 10.67 2.91
C PRO A 204 2.61 12.10 3.01
N ASN A 205 2.26 12.92 2.04
CA ASN A 205 2.55 14.33 2.09
C ASN A 205 1.47 15.11 2.87
N HIS A 206 1.77 16.36 3.20
CA HIS A 206 0.86 17.22 3.96
C HIS A 206 -0.51 17.44 3.28
N LYS A 207 -0.55 17.47 1.93
CA LYS A 207 -1.81 17.67 1.19
C LYS A 207 -2.72 16.46 1.33
N GLU A 208 -2.17 15.24 1.28
CA GLU A 208 -2.92 13.99 1.49
C GLU A 208 -3.49 13.93 2.93
N MET A 209 -2.69 14.30 3.93
CA MET A 209 -3.14 14.36 5.32
C MET A 209 -4.27 15.39 5.52
N GLN A 210 -4.14 16.58 4.92
CA GLN A 210 -5.19 17.60 4.98
C GLN A 210 -6.47 17.18 4.23
N LEU A 211 -6.33 16.51 3.09
CA LEU A 211 -7.46 15.94 2.36
C LEU A 211 -8.24 14.96 3.24
N GLY A 212 -7.52 14.04 3.90
CA GLY A 212 -8.14 13.05 4.79
C GLY A 212 -8.90 13.71 5.95
N LYS A 213 -8.28 14.65 6.66
CA LYS A 213 -8.96 15.43 7.72
C LYS A 213 -10.18 16.19 7.18
N GLY A 214 -10.04 16.79 5.99
CA GLY A 214 -11.13 17.52 5.35
C GLY A 214 -12.33 16.64 4.99
N ASN A 215 -12.07 15.45 4.48
CA ASN A 215 -13.12 14.48 4.10
C ASN A 215 -13.78 13.87 5.35
N LEU A 216 -13.02 13.51 6.37
CA LEU A 216 -13.59 13.08 7.65
C LEU A 216 -14.47 14.16 8.28
N LYS A 217 -14.03 15.41 8.27
CA LYS A 217 -14.85 16.54 8.75
C LYS A 217 -16.16 16.70 7.97
N LYS A 218 -16.15 16.52 6.65
CA LYS A 218 -17.36 16.53 5.82
C LYS A 218 -18.32 15.39 6.18
N ALA A 219 -17.77 14.23 6.57
CA ALA A 219 -18.52 13.08 7.06
C ALA A 219 -18.83 13.18 8.57
N HIS A 220 -18.79 14.38 9.16
CA HIS A 220 -19.05 14.59 10.60
C HIS A 220 -18.13 13.77 11.51
N ASN A 221 -16.93 13.42 11.04
CA ASN A 221 -15.96 12.55 11.70
C ASN A 221 -16.58 11.17 12.09
N MET A 222 -17.42 10.63 11.23
CA MET A 222 -18.04 9.31 11.39
C MET A 222 -17.83 8.47 10.13
N VAL A 223 -17.32 7.24 10.31
CA VAL A 223 -17.19 6.23 9.26
C VAL A 223 -17.44 4.85 9.86
N ASP A 224 -17.74 3.87 9.03
CA ASP A 224 -17.91 2.50 9.52
C ASP A 224 -16.55 1.83 9.74
N PHE A 225 -15.69 1.92 8.75
CA PHE A 225 -14.38 1.26 8.77
C PHE A 225 -13.24 2.21 8.39
N ILE A 226 -12.07 1.96 8.96
CA ILE A 226 -10.82 2.60 8.55
C ILE A 226 -9.87 1.51 8.05
N PHE A 227 -9.32 1.71 6.84
CA PHE A 227 -8.31 0.85 6.23
C PHE A 227 -7.00 1.61 6.14
N SER A 228 -5.98 1.13 6.82
CA SER A 228 -4.63 1.70 6.74
C SER A 228 -3.58 0.61 6.60
N HIS A 229 -2.32 0.99 6.37
CA HIS A 229 -1.23 0.03 6.45
C HIS A 229 -0.56 0.09 7.82
N ASP A 230 -0.08 1.24 8.27
CA ASP A 230 0.38 1.43 9.66
C ASP A 230 -0.80 1.82 10.58
N CYS A 231 -0.56 1.93 11.87
CA CYS A 231 -1.57 2.12 12.90
C CYS A 231 -1.35 3.40 13.75
N PRO A 232 -2.33 3.81 14.56
CA PRO A 232 -2.18 4.88 15.55
C PRO A 232 -1.05 4.63 16.57
N ALA A 233 -0.48 5.71 17.11
CA ALA A 233 0.65 5.65 18.06
C ALA A 233 0.34 4.82 19.31
N SER A 234 -0.88 4.90 19.81
CA SER A 234 -1.34 4.10 20.96
C SER A 234 -1.33 2.60 20.67
N ASP A 235 -1.76 2.18 19.46
CA ASP A 235 -1.76 0.78 19.06
C ASP A 235 -0.34 0.29 18.77
N LYS A 236 0.48 1.09 18.11
CA LYS A 236 1.91 0.78 17.90
C LYS A 236 2.63 0.53 19.22
N THR A 237 2.34 1.35 20.24
CA THR A 237 2.91 1.17 21.59
C THR A 237 2.48 -0.17 22.21
N LEU A 238 1.24 -0.62 21.98
CA LEU A 238 0.76 -1.93 22.44
C LEU A 238 1.42 -3.10 21.70
N LEU A 239 1.81 -2.89 20.44
CA LEU A 239 2.42 -3.94 19.60
C LEU A 239 3.92 -4.12 19.87
N ILE A 240 4.67 -3.04 19.87
CA ILE A 240 6.13 -3.08 19.88
C ILE A 240 6.78 -2.33 21.05
N GLY A 241 5.98 -1.84 22.00
CA GLY A 241 6.43 -1.03 23.13
C GLY A 241 6.67 0.44 22.78
N PRO A 242 7.16 1.22 23.76
CA PRO A 242 7.41 2.65 23.56
C PRO A 242 8.39 2.91 22.42
N ASN A 243 8.02 3.76 21.49
CA ASN A 243 8.82 4.14 20.32
C ASN A 243 8.62 5.62 20.01
N LYS A 244 9.51 6.20 19.20
CA LYS A 244 9.34 7.56 18.70
C LYS A 244 8.40 7.52 17.49
N PRO A 245 7.18 8.08 17.57
CA PRO A 245 6.27 8.10 16.45
C PRO A 245 6.78 9.02 15.33
N ASP A 246 6.56 8.63 14.09
CA ASP A 246 6.70 9.50 12.93
C ASP A 246 5.41 10.31 12.70
N GLU A 247 5.42 11.17 11.68
CA GLU A 247 4.32 12.09 11.39
C GLU A 247 3.02 11.36 10.96
N LEU A 248 3.12 10.20 10.29
CA LEU A 248 1.96 9.42 9.89
C LEU A 248 1.27 8.80 11.11
N ILE A 249 2.05 8.23 12.02
CA ILE A 249 1.53 7.62 13.25
C ILE A 249 0.88 8.65 14.17
N VAL A 250 1.45 9.87 14.24
CA VAL A 250 0.84 11.00 14.95
C VAL A 250 -0.47 11.41 14.29
N TYR A 251 -0.50 11.48 12.96
CA TYR A 251 -1.71 11.76 12.19
C TYR A 251 -2.81 10.72 12.43
N PHE A 252 -2.46 9.43 12.45
CA PHE A 252 -3.43 8.37 12.76
C PHE A 252 -3.94 8.44 14.20
N GLU A 253 -3.10 8.79 15.16
CA GLU A 253 -3.53 8.99 16.54
C GLU A 253 -4.54 10.14 16.65
N GLU A 254 -4.31 11.25 15.94
CA GLU A 254 -5.26 12.36 15.88
C GLU A 254 -6.60 11.95 15.25
N ILE A 255 -6.59 11.14 14.18
CA ILE A 255 -7.81 10.60 13.57
C ILE A 255 -8.54 9.70 14.57
N LYS A 256 -7.83 8.78 15.24
CA LYS A 256 -8.40 7.88 16.24
C LYS A 256 -9.13 8.62 17.35
N GLN A 257 -8.55 9.71 17.84
CA GLN A 257 -9.11 10.52 18.91
C GLN A 257 -10.35 11.35 18.48
N ASN A 258 -10.43 11.70 17.20
CA ASN A 258 -11.44 12.64 16.70
C ASN A 258 -12.50 11.99 15.80
N THR A 259 -12.43 10.68 15.52
CA THR A 259 -13.34 10.00 14.59
C THR A 259 -14.09 8.87 15.28
N ILE A 260 -15.39 8.78 15.03
CA ILE A 260 -16.23 7.66 15.44
C ILE A 260 -16.18 6.62 14.33
N TYR A 261 -15.77 5.39 14.65
CA TYR A 261 -15.70 4.27 13.70
C TYR A 261 -16.08 2.95 14.40
N LYS A 262 -16.48 1.95 13.63
CA LYS A 262 -16.77 0.60 14.14
C LYS A 262 -15.46 -0.17 14.35
N ASN A 263 -14.67 -0.33 13.27
CA ASN A 263 -13.37 -0.97 13.33
C ASN A 263 -12.33 -0.23 12.49
N TRP A 264 -11.08 -0.32 12.95
CA TRP A 264 -9.89 0.09 12.22
C TRP A 264 -9.08 -1.15 11.88
N PHE A 265 -8.88 -1.43 10.59
CA PHE A 265 -8.09 -2.55 10.11
C PHE A 265 -6.76 -2.07 9.55
N PHE A 266 -5.67 -2.72 9.92
CA PHE A 266 -4.32 -2.39 9.46
C PHE A 266 -3.42 -3.62 9.34
N GLY A 267 -2.28 -3.50 8.63
CA GLY A 267 -1.27 -4.54 8.40
C GLY A 267 0.09 -4.21 9.03
N HIS A 268 1.18 -4.33 8.24
CA HIS A 268 2.55 -3.89 8.53
C HIS A 268 3.33 -4.71 9.57
N TYR A 269 2.68 -5.24 10.59
CA TYR A 269 3.36 -5.91 11.73
C TYR A 269 3.37 -7.43 11.64
N HIS A 270 2.87 -8.00 10.55
CA HIS A 270 2.86 -9.44 10.27
C HIS A 270 2.33 -10.30 11.42
N ASP A 271 1.25 -9.86 12.04
CA ASP A 271 0.56 -10.57 13.12
C ASP A 271 -0.97 -10.41 12.97
N ASN A 272 -1.73 -11.24 13.64
CA ASN A 272 -3.20 -11.12 13.74
C ASN A 272 -3.57 -10.85 15.19
N LYS A 273 -4.05 -9.63 15.46
CA LYS A 273 -4.29 -9.19 16.83
C LYS A 273 -5.44 -8.20 16.93
N ARG A 274 -6.25 -8.35 17.97
CA ARG A 274 -7.26 -7.36 18.33
C ARG A 274 -6.72 -6.45 19.42
N LEU A 275 -6.75 -5.16 19.20
CA LEU A 275 -6.26 -4.12 20.08
C LEU A 275 -7.43 -3.20 20.52
N SER A 276 -7.16 -2.30 21.45
CA SER A 276 -8.10 -1.24 21.85
C SER A 276 -9.52 -1.76 22.14
N GLY A 277 -9.61 -2.84 22.92
CA GLY A 277 -10.91 -3.46 23.26
C GLY A 277 -11.55 -4.22 22.09
N GLY A 278 -10.78 -4.58 21.07
CA GLY A 278 -11.24 -5.34 19.90
C GLY A 278 -11.70 -4.46 18.74
N LYS A 279 -11.54 -3.13 18.85
CA LYS A 279 -11.96 -2.16 17.84
C LYS A 279 -10.92 -1.97 16.75
N ASP A 280 -9.63 -1.99 17.12
CA ASP A 280 -8.51 -1.86 16.21
C ASP A 280 -7.92 -3.26 15.97
N ILE A 281 -7.77 -3.64 14.70
CA ILE A 281 -7.54 -5.03 14.28
C ILE A 281 -6.34 -5.06 13.33
N LEU A 282 -5.25 -5.63 13.82
CA LEU A 282 -4.10 -5.99 13.01
C LEU A 282 -4.39 -7.30 12.28
N LEU A 283 -4.15 -7.33 10.98
CA LEU A 283 -4.29 -8.52 10.14
C LEU A 283 -3.00 -8.79 9.37
N TYR A 284 -2.70 -10.05 9.20
CA TYR A 284 -1.66 -10.53 8.31
C TYR A 284 -2.23 -11.53 7.30
N GLU A 285 -2.15 -12.85 7.58
CA GLU A 285 -2.59 -13.88 6.64
C GLU A 285 -4.08 -14.17 6.68
N GLN A 286 -4.77 -13.78 7.74
CA GLN A 286 -6.21 -14.03 7.87
C GLN A 286 -7.01 -13.21 6.86
N ILE A 287 -8.07 -13.82 6.34
CA ILE A 287 -9.09 -13.17 5.52
C ILE A 287 -10.36 -13.11 6.38
N VAL A 288 -10.83 -11.91 6.67
CA VAL A 288 -11.95 -11.67 7.59
C VAL A 288 -13.08 -10.95 6.90
N GLN A 289 -14.29 -11.50 6.95
CA GLN A 289 -15.50 -10.77 6.52
C GLN A 289 -15.88 -9.74 7.58
N ILE A 290 -16.25 -8.52 7.14
CA ILE A 290 -16.46 -7.38 8.05
C ILE A 290 -17.87 -6.77 8.00
N ASN A 291 -18.72 -7.20 7.06
CA ASN A 291 -20.13 -6.78 6.92
C ASN A 291 -21.06 -7.96 6.77
#